data_4b67055e88e3ecc48994f203a7e040db
#
_entry.id   4b67055e88e3ecc48994f203a7e040db
#
_cell.length_a   1.000
_cell.length_b   1.000
_cell.length_c   1.000
_cell.angle_alpha   90.00
_cell.angle_beta   90.00
_cell.angle_gamma   90.00
#
_symmetry.space_group_name_H-M   'P 1'
#
loop_
_entity.id
_entity.type
_entity.pdbx_description
1 polymer ?
#
loop_
_entity_poly.entity_id
_entity_poly.type
_entity_poly.pdbx_seq_one_letter_code
_entity_poly.pdbx_strand_id
1 'polypeptide(L)'
;ACAGFFTAFMNAGGFSGKLRVLIIEKLSKPFKKIAASGNGRCNYSNENVSPRDYISIKPDRAFESVFFDKIKAFDFRGYLNDNLIYSRSDEYGRLFPFTNSAKTVIGFLEDNLLRSGFETLFDTACRSVERLREGAGFKIKCENLKTGEKLSVESAALVFACGGAAYPQLGTDGSAFDIIKKTGHALTGVAPSICALETPAGPLHKLGGIKLEARLKYRDFERTGEILFTDYGISGPNALYLSPHVSRDLYAGKKVRVSIDFLPVAALGPDYFTSRAGGPDEYLNLDLFSGVFNRDFLKAFFRVSGFILEMCSKESAAKIYSALKNYETEILRVRPFGEAQVSLGGVCCAEIDPHTLESRHVKNLYFAGEVIDYTGGCGGYNIHQAAVCAKTLCESLAAAFGIKTCGKMV
;
A
#
# COMPACT_ATOMS: atom_id res chain seq x y z
N ALA A 1 2.26 12.27 -3.08
CA ALA A 1 1.06 12.13 -3.92
C ALA A 1 0.00 13.16 -3.51
N CYS A 2 -0.43 13.17 -2.25
CA CYS A 2 -1.53 14.02 -1.81
C CYS A 2 -1.30 15.52 -2.11
N ALA A 3 -0.16 16.10 -1.72
CA ALA A 3 0.15 17.50 -2.00
C ALA A 3 0.12 17.85 -3.50
N GLY A 4 0.59 16.94 -4.38
CA GLY A 4 0.55 17.14 -5.83
C GLY A 4 -0.87 17.14 -6.38
N PHE A 5 -1.71 16.19 -5.98
CA PHE A 5 -3.13 16.20 -6.38
C PHE A 5 -3.88 17.40 -5.78
N PHE A 6 -3.52 17.82 -4.56
CA PHE A 6 -4.07 19.03 -3.97
C PHE A 6 -3.81 20.28 -4.86
N THR A 7 -2.59 20.45 -5.36
CA THR A 7 -2.29 21.56 -6.27
C THR A 7 -3.09 21.48 -7.56
N ALA A 8 -3.28 20.27 -8.10
CA ALA A 8 -4.06 20.07 -9.31
C ALA A 8 -5.55 20.41 -9.10
N PHE A 9 -6.15 19.99 -7.99
CA PHE A 9 -7.53 20.35 -7.66
C PHE A 9 -7.68 21.85 -7.34
N MET A 10 -6.72 22.47 -6.66
CA MET A 10 -6.73 23.92 -6.42
C MET A 10 -6.71 24.72 -7.70
N ASN A 11 -5.93 24.29 -8.70
CA ASN A 11 -5.90 24.93 -10.03
C ASN A 11 -7.24 24.73 -10.75
N ALA A 12 -7.76 23.51 -10.79
CA ALA A 12 -9.02 23.18 -11.45
C ALA A 12 -10.23 23.91 -10.83
N GLY A 13 -10.25 24.07 -9.50
CA GLY A 13 -11.29 24.81 -8.78
C GLY A 13 -11.18 26.33 -8.85
N GLY A 14 -10.16 26.87 -9.51
CA GLY A 14 -9.90 28.32 -9.59
C GLY A 14 -9.54 28.95 -8.24
N PHE A 15 -8.87 28.19 -7.36
CA PHE A 15 -8.45 28.64 -6.02
C PHE A 15 -7.05 29.25 -6.01
N SER A 16 -6.28 29.07 -7.09
CA SER A 16 -4.95 29.66 -7.24
C SER A 16 -5.00 31.18 -7.03
N GLY A 17 -4.13 31.69 -6.17
CA GLY A 17 -4.10 33.10 -5.76
C GLY A 17 -5.11 33.51 -4.69
N LYS A 18 -6.06 32.65 -4.30
CA LYS A 18 -7.03 32.93 -3.22
C LYS A 18 -6.54 32.44 -1.84
N LEU A 19 -5.68 31.44 -1.82
CA LEU A 19 -4.97 30.97 -0.64
C LEU A 19 -3.46 31.07 -0.87
N ARG A 20 -2.76 31.56 0.15
CA ARG A 20 -1.31 31.44 0.20
C ARG A 20 -0.96 30.07 0.79
N VAL A 21 -0.35 29.22 -0.02
CA VAL A 21 0.01 27.85 0.35
C VAL A 21 1.53 27.69 0.34
N LEU A 22 2.07 27.13 1.42
CA LEU A 22 3.46 26.73 1.52
C LEU A 22 3.53 25.20 1.61
N ILE A 23 4.29 24.57 0.75
CA ILE A 23 4.59 23.15 0.76
C ILE A 23 6.00 22.96 1.34
N ILE A 24 6.12 22.14 2.38
CA ILE A 24 7.41 21.78 2.98
C ILE A 24 7.70 20.35 2.57
N GLU A 25 8.74 20.16 1.75
CA GLU A 25 9.17 18.87 1.22
C GLU A 25 10.58 18.53 1.72
N LYS A 26 10.72 17.39 2.37
CA LYS A 26 11.97 16.91 2.96
C LYS A 26 13.03 16.59 1.91
N LEU A 27 12.63 16.17 0.73
CA LEU A 27 13.51 15.79 -0.36
C LEU A 27 13.80 16.95 -1.31
N SER A 28 14.86 16.81 -2.09
CA SER A 28 15.24 17.78 -3.13
C SER A 28 14.30 17.77 -4.35
N LYS A 29 13.46 16.75 -4.49
CA LYS A 29 12.48 16.61 -5.57
C LYS A 29 11.19 15.99 -5.04
N PRO A 30 10.01 16.46 -5.48
CA PRO A 30 8.73 15.90 -5.08
C PRO A 30 8.46 14.55 -5.79
N PHE A 31 7.40 13.88 -5.41
CA PHE A 31 6.76 12.74 -6.09
C PHE A 31 7.60 11.45 -6.21
N LYS A 32 8.69 11.28 -5.47
CA LYS A 32 9.55 10.09 -5.57
C LYS A 32 8.80 8.77 -5.30
N LYS A 33 7.81 8.74 -4.38
CA LYS A 33 6.99 7.54 -4.18
C LYS A 33 6.09 7.23 -5.38
N ILE A 34 5.57 8.23 -6.08
CA ILE A 34 4.83 8.02 -7.35
C ILE A 34 5.77 7.42 -8.39
N ALA A 35 7.00 7.95 -8.52
CA ALA A 35 7.99 7.42 -9.44
C ALA A 35 8.29 5.94 -9.24
N ALA A 36 8.32 5.47 -7.98
CA ALA A 36 8.59 4.07 -7.64
C ALA A 36 7.35 3.16 -7.76
N SER A 37 6.14 3.73 -7.77
CA SER A 37 4.90 2.95 -7.74
C SER A 37 4.69 2.11 -9.01
N GLY A 38 4.14 0.90 -8.83
CA GLY A 38 3.88 -0.02 -9.93
C GLY A 38 5.13 -0.37 -10.76
N ASN A 39 6.30 -0.45 -10.15
CA ASN A 39 7.60 -0.63 -10.82
C ASN A 39 7.88 0.46 -11.87
N GLY A 40 7.65 1.72 -11.52
CA GLY A 40 7.86 2.87 -12.39
C GLY A 40 6.74 3.15 -13.39
N ARG A 41 5.63 2.41 -13.32
CA ARG A 41 4.48 2.55 -14.21
C ARG A 41 3.36 3.41 -13.64
N CYS A 42 3.35 3.69 -12.34
CA CYS A 42 2.30 4.37 -11.61
C CYS A 42 0.95 3.63 -11.67
N ASN A 43 0.83 2.54 -10.92
CA ASN A 43 -0.49 1.96 -10.64
C ASN A 43 -1.25 2.93 -9.72
N TYR A 44 -2.11 3.78 -10.29
CA TYR A 44 -2.72 4.87 -9.55
C TYR A 44 -4.11 4.55 -8.97
N SER A 45 -4.80 3.53 -9.50
CA SER A 45 -6.14 3.13 -9.05
C SER A 45 -6.45 1.68 -9.47
N ASN A 46 -7.68 1.25 -9.21
CA ASN A 46 -8.23 -0.04 -9.61
C ASN A 46 -9.70 0.12 -10.03
N GLU A 47 -10.16 -0.64 -11.03
CA GLU A 47 -11.57 -0.68 -11.45
C GLU A 47 -12.46 -1.35 -10.40
N ASN A 48 -11.89 -2.25 -9.60
CA ASN A 48 -12.60 -3.07 -8.61
C ASN A 48 -12.31 -2.61 -7.19
N VAL A 49 -12.66 -1.35 -6.86
CA VAL A 49 -12.46 -0.80 -5.51
C VAL A 49 -13.53 -1.32 -4.55
N SER A 50 -13.10 -1.93 -3.45
CA SER A 50 -13.96 -2.54 -2.44
C SER A 50 -13.50 -2.14 -1.02
N PRO A 51 -14.40 -2.09 -0.02
CA PRO A 51 -14.00 -1.86 1.37
C PRO A 51 -12.97 -2.87 1.90
N ARG A 52 -12.96 -4.09 1.34
CA ARG A 52 -12.00 -5.15 1.71
C ARG A 52 -10.57 -4.87 1.28
N ASP A 53 -10.39 -3.91 0.36
CA ASP A 53 -9.07 -3.48 -0.12
C ASP A 53 -8.38 -2.51 0.84
N TYR A 54 -9.07 -2.05 1.89
CA TYR A 54 -8.55 -1.11 2.87
C TYR A 54 -8.50 -1.73 4.26
N ILE A 55 -7.44 -1.46 4.99
CA ILE A 55 -7.16 -2.07 6.29
C ILE A 55 -6.66 -1.00 7.26
N SER A 56 -7.18 -1.04 8.48
CA SER A 56 -6.73 -0.23 9.62
C SER A 56 -6.17 -1.13 10.73
N ILE A 57 -5.21 -0.65 11.49
CA ILE A 57 -4.78 -1.31 12.73
C ILE A 57 -5.88 -1.24 13.78
N LYS A 58 -6.47 -0.04 13.93
CA LYS A 58 -7.61 0.20 14.82
C LYS A 58 -8.79 0.71 14.01
N PRO A 59 -9.65 -0.18 13.50
CA PRO A 59 -10.79 0.20 12.67
C PRO A 59 -11.74 1.17 13.39
N ASP A 60 -12.18 2.20 12.66
CA ASP A 60 -13.30 3.05 13.01
C ASP A 60 -14.36 2.98 11.91
N ARG A 61 -15.42 2.22 12.14
CA ARG A 61 -16.45 1.94 11.11
C ARG A 61 -17.15 3.20 10.61
N ALA A 62 -17.30 4.21 11.47
CA ALA A 62 -17.97 5.46 11.10
C ALA A 62 -17.08 6.23 10.09
N PHE A 63 -15.78 6.37 10.40
CA PHE A 63 -14.82 6.97 9.48
C PHE A 63 -14.70 6.16 8.19
N GLU A 64 -14.45 4.86 8.31
CA GLU A 64 -14.18 3.96 7.17
C GLU A 64 -15.34 3.93 6.17
N SER A 65 -16.58 3.86 6.65
CA SER A 65 -17.78 3.85 5.77
C SER A 65 -17.88 5.15 4.98
N VAL A 66 -17.86 6.30 5.67
CA VAL A 66 -18.02 7.61 5.02
C VAL A 66 -16.87 7.91 4.07
N PHE A 67 -15.63 7.58 4.49
CA PHE A 67 -14.47 7.87 3.67
C PHE A 67 -14.37 6.92 2.47
N PHE A 68 -14.76 5.65 2.64
CA PHE A 68 -14.85 4.71 1.53
C PHE A 68 -15.88 5.14 0.47
N ASP A 69 -17.03 5.68 0.89
CA ASP A 69 -18.03 6.20 -0.05
C ASP A 69 -17.45 7.33 -0.92
N LYS A 70 -16.60 8.19 -0.36
CA LYS A 70 -15.85 9.20 -1.14
C LYS A 70 -14.86 8.57 -2.12
N ILE A 71 -14.13 7.53 -1.69
CA ILE A 71 -13.20 6.80 -2.57
C ILE A 71 -13.97 6.17 -3.74
N LYS A 72 -15.10 5.52 -3.47
CA LYS A 72 -15.92 4.88 -4.49
C LYS A 72 -16.59 5.88 -5.45
N ALA A 73 -16.98 7.05 -4.93
CA ALA A 73 -17.64 8.09 -5.72
C ALA A 73 -16.68 8.88 -6.63
N PHE A 74 -15.37 8.86 -6.35
CA PHE A 74 -14.40 9.61 -7.13
C PHE A 74 -13.97 8.85 -8.38
N ASP A 75 -14.42 9.32 -9.56
CA ASP A 75 -13.93 8.81 -10.85
C ASP A 75 -12.52 9.34 -11.14
N PHE A 76 -11.52 8.70 -10.53
CA PHE A 76 -10.13 9.10 -10.72
C PHE A 76 -9.64 8.88 -12.16
N ARG A 77 -10.15 7.85 -12.85
CA ARG A 77 -9.85 7.61 -14.26
C ARG A 77 -10.40 8.73 -15.14
N GLY A 78 -11.68 9.09 -14.95
CA GLY A 78 -12.30 10.21 -15.66
C GLY A 78 -11.55 11.51 -15.41
N TYR A 79 -11.23 11.82 -14.14
CA TYR A 79 -10.45 13.02 -13.80
C TYR A 79 -9.11 13.09 -14.53
N LEU A 80 -8.36 11.99 -14.60
CA LEU A 80 -7.08 11.99 -15.32
C LEU A 80 -7.27 12.09 -16.84
N ASN A 81 -8.30 11.43 -17.41
CA ASN A 81 -8.63 11.52 -18.84
C ASN A 81 -9.00 12.96 -19.24
N ASP A 82 -9.77 13.65 -18.42
CA ASP A 82 -10.13 15.07 -18.65
C ASP A 82 -8.91 16.00 -18.61
N ASN A 83 -7.85 15.56 -17.93
CA ASN A 83 -6.56 16.24 -17.91
C ASN A 83 -5.55 15.64 -18.92
N LEU A 84 -6.04 14.98 -19.96
CA LEU A 84 -5.27 14.38 -21.06
C LEU A 84 -4.29 13.26 -20.63
N ILE A 85 -4.51 12.66 -19.47
CA ILE A 85 -3.78 11.48 -19.03
C ILE A 85 -4.66 10.26 -19.23
N TYR A 86 -4.58 9.67 -20.41
CA TYR A 86 -5.33 8.49 -20.75
C TYR A 86 -4.82 7.26 -19.99
N SER A 87 -5.73 6.35 -19.70
CA SER A 87 -5.49 5.21 -18.82
C SER A 87 -5.76 3.90 -19.52
N ARG A 88 -5.07 2.86 -19.07
CA ARG A 88 -5.35 1.47 -19.40
C ARG A 88 -5.50 0.64 -18.13
N SER A 89 -6.32 -0.38 -18.18
CA SER A 89 -6.39 -1.41 -17.14
C SER A 89 -5.62 -2.66 -17.57
N ASP A 90 -5.21 -3.45 -16.59
CA ASP A 90 -4.74 -4.81 -16.82
C ASP A 90 -5.80 -5.85 -16.41
N GLU A 91 -5.45 -7.13 -16.53
CA GLU A 91 -6.33 -8.27 -16.22
C GLU A 91 -6.81 -8.32 -14.75
N TYR A 92 -6.15 -7.58 -13.85
CA TYR A 92 -6.51 -7.46 -12.43
C TYR A 92 -7.28 -6.17 -12.12
N GLY A 93 -7.67 -5.41 -13.15
CA GLY A 93 -8.36 -4.12 -13.00
C GLY A 93 -7.46 -2.98 -12.52
N ARG A 94 -6.12 -3.18 -12.47
CA ARG A 94 -5.18 -2.14 -12.06
C ARG A 94 -5.08 -1.07 -13.14
N LEU A 95 -5.19 0.20 -12.74
CA LEU A 95 -5.16 1.33 -13.66
C LEU A 95 -3.77 1.97 -13.70
N PHE A 96 -3.27 2.13 -14.92
CA PHE A 96 -1.99 2.75 -15.23
C PHE A 96 -2.19 3.86 -16.27
N PRO A 97 -1.32 4.89 -16.33
CA PRO A 97 -1.28 5.77 -17.49
C PRO A 97 -1.02 4.96 -18.77
N PHE A 98 -1.64 5.35 -19.88
CA PHE A 98 -1.53 4.61 -21.14
C PHE A 98 -0.07 4.47 -21.61
N THR A 99 0.75 5.46 -21.31
CA THR A 99 2.21 5.48 -21.56
C THR A 99 2.98 4.41 -20.77
N ASN A 100 2.33 3.76 -19.79
CA ASN A 100 2.96 2.80 -18.88
C ASN A 100 4.18 3.36 -18.12
N SER A 101 4.16 4.65 -17.84
CA SER A 101 5.25 5.38 -17.19
C SER A 101 4.73 6.34 -16.13
N ALA A 102 5.29 6.26 -14.93
CA ALA A 102 5.01 7.18 -13.84
C ALA A 102 5.35 8.64 -14.18
N LYS A 103 6.28 8.85 -15.13
CA LYS A 103 6.68 10.21 -15.58
C LYS A 103 5.50 11.01 -16.13
N THR A 104 4.49 10.34 -16.73
CA THR A 104 3.30 11.01 -17.24
C THR A 104 2.48 11.66 -16.12
N VAL A 105 2.23 10.94 -15.04
CA VAL A 105 1.51 11.46 -13.87
C VAL A 105 2.37 12.50 -13.14
N ILE A 106 3.68 12.26 -13.02
CA ILE A 106 4.60 13.20 -12.37
C ILE A 106 4.64 14.52 -13.14
N GLY A 107 4.78 14.51 -14.46
CA GLY A 107 4.77 15.72 -15.28
C GLY A 107 3.49 16.54 -15.09
N PHE A 108 2.33 15.88 -15.08
CA PHE A 108 1.07 16.55 -14.76
C PHE A 108 1.07 17.22 -13.38
N LEU A 109 1.60 16.56 -12.36
CA LEU A 109 1.66 17.12 -11.01
C LEU A 109 2.70 18.24 -10.90
N GLU A 110 3.83 18.15 -11.58
CA GLU A 110 4.86 19.20 -11.66
C GLU A 110 4.33 20.44 -12.36
N ASP A 111 3.65 20.28 -13.50
CA ASP A 111 3.01 21.38 -14.22
C ASP A 111 1.96 22.10 -13.37
N ASN A 112 1.14 21.32 -12.62
CA ASN A 112 0.16 21.91 -11.71
C ASN A 112 0.81 22.63 -10.54
N LEU A 113 1.91 22.10 -9.99
CA LEU A 113 2.67 22.77 -8.94
C LEU A 113 3.23 24.11 -9.42
N LEU A 114 3.79 24.16 -10.62
CA LEU A 114 4.28 25.40 -11.24
C LEU A 114 3.16 26.43 -11.48
N ARG A 115 2.03 25.98 -12.02
CA ARG A 115 0.88 26.87 -12.32
C ARG A 115 0.18 27.39 -11.07
N SER A 116 0.24 26.65 -9.94
CA SER A 116 -0.43 27.05 -8.71
C SER A 116 0.13 28.32 -8.09
N GLY A 117 1.39 28.64 -8.37
CA GLY A 117 2.11 29.71 -7.70
C GLY A 117 2.40 29.44 -6.21
N PHE A 118 2.24 28.21 -5.75
CA PHE A 118 2.52 27.82 -4.36
C PHE A 118 4.01 27.81 -4.08
N GLU A 119 4.36 28.37 -2.94
CA GLU A 119 5.73 28.30 -2.46
C GLU A 119 6.08 26.88 -2.01
N THR A 120 7.25 26.39 -2.40
CA THR A 120 7.72 25.05 -2.01
C THR A 120 9.13 25.14 -1.45
N LEU A 121 9.32 24.69 -0.20
CA LEU A 121 10.61 24.56 0.44
C LEU A 121 11.10 23.12 0.31
N PHE A 122 11.98 22.87 -0.62
CA PHE A 122 12.67 21.58 -0.78
C PHE A 122 13.82 21.43 0.21
N ASP A 123 14.28 20.18 0.37
CA ASP A 123 15.33 19.81 1.31
C ASP A 123 15.06 20.31 2.73
N THR A 124 13.78 20.47 3.09
CA THR A 124 13.35 21.12 4.32
C THR A 124 12.48 20.18 5.16
N ALA A 125 12.91 19.90 6.38
CA ALA A 125 12.19 19.05 7.31
C ALA A 125 11.44 19.89 8.37
N CYS A 126 10.17 19.57 8.61
CA CYS A 126 9.45 20.04 9.79
C CYS A 126 10.07 19.40 11.05
N ARG A 127 10.41 20.20 12.06
CA ARG A 127 11.01 19.74 13.32
C ARG A 127 10.04 19.81 14.49
N SER A 128 9.16 20.81 14.51
CA SER A 128 8.10 20.92 15.51
C SER A 128 6.94 21.76 14.99
N VAL A 129 5.78 21.53 15.60
CA VAL A 129 4.56 22.30 15.42
C VAL A 129 4.06 22.74 16.78
N GLU A 130 3.77 24.01 16.92
CA GLU A 130 3.22 24.63 18.12
C GLU A 130 1.92 25.35 17.75
N ARG A 131 0.90 25.26 18.59
CA ARG A 131 -0.32 26.05 18.44
C ARG A 131 -0.06 27.48 18.90
N LEU A 132 -0.48 28.43 18.10
CA LEU A 132 -0.47 29.83 18.51
C LEU A 132 -1.58 30.08 19.57
N ARG A 133 -1.35 31.07 20.42
CA ARG A 133 -2.35 31.45 21.43
C ARG A 133 -3.66 31.88 20.76
N GLU A 134 -4.78 31.69 21.48
CA GLU A 134 -6.13 32.04 21.02
C GLU A 134 -6.64 31.29 19.80
N GLY A 135 -6.01 30.17 19.39
CA GLY A 135 -6.42 29.39 18.24
C GLY A 135 -6.10 30.04 16.87
N ALA A 136 -5.25 31.07 16.86
CA ALA A 136 -4.89 31.86 15.67
C ALA A 136 -4.10 31.10 14.60
N GLY A 137 -3.79 29.80 14.81
CA GLY A 137 -3.06 28.99 13.84
C GLY A 137 -1.89 28.22 14.43
N PHE A 138 -0.86 28.00 13.63
CA PHE A 138 0.26 27.14 13.93
C PHE A 138 1.60 27.84 13.66
N LYS A 139 2.58 27.59 14.51
CA LYS A 139 3.96 27.92 14.30
C LYS A 139 4.74 26.65 13.97
N ILE A 140 5.28 26.58 12.78
CA ILE A 140 6.00 25.43 12.24
C ILE A 140 7.49 25.78 12.23
N LYS A 141 8.30 25.01 12.97
CA LYS A 141 9.76 25.15 12.96
C LYS A 141 10.34 24.12 12.00
N CYS A 142 11.12 24.59 11.06
CA CYS A 142 11.74 23.78 10.02
C CYS A 142 13.26 23.92 10.01
N GLU A 143 13.92 23.00 9.35
CA GLU A 143 15.35 23.01 9.13
C GLU A 143 15.65 22.58 7.69
N ASN A 144 16.42 23.37 6.98
CA ASN A 144 16.95 22.99 5.68
C ASN A 144 18.05 21.93 5.89
N LEU A 145 17.88 20.76 5.31
CA LEU A 145 18.75 19.60 5.53
C LEU A 145 20.12 19.70 4.84
N LYS A 146 20.26 20.62 3.87
CA LYS A 146 21.53 20.86 3.19
C LYS A 146 22.35 21.95 3.84
N THR A 147 21.70 23.04 4.25
CA THR A 147 22.40 24.21 4.80
C THR A 147 22.43 24.24 6.32
N GLY A 148 21.53 23.46 6.98
CA GLY A 148 21.33 23.52 8.42
C GLY A 148 20.56 24.77 8.89
N GLU A 149 20.09 25.60 7.96
CA GLU A 149 19.35 26.81 8.27
C GLU A 149 18.02 26.48 8.94
N LYS A 150 17.73 27.15 10.04
CA LYS A 150 16.48 27.02 10.79
C LYS A 150 15.55 28.15 10.40
N LEU A 151 14.32 27.78 10.07
CA LEU A 151 13.27 28.75 9.72
C LEU A 151 12.01 28.45 10.53
N SER A 152 11.18 29.48 10.70
CA SER A 152 9.90 29.38 11.37
C SER A 152 8.83 30.03 10.51
N VAL A 153 7.73 29.32 10.31
CA VAL A 153 6.58 29.75 9.50
C VAL A 153 5.34 29.77 10.38
N GLU A 154 4.48 30.75 10.20
CA GLU A 154 3.16 30.78 10.82
C GLU A 154 2.07 30.56 9.75
N SER A 155 1.05 29.78 10.08
CA SER A 155 -0.05 29.48 9.19
C SER A 155 -1.39 29.41 9.94
N ALA A 156 -2.46 29.80 9.28
CA ALA A 156 -3.83 29.69 9.83
C ALA A 156 -4.34 28.24 9.82
N ALA A 157 -3.84 27.40 8.91
CA ALA A 157 -4.16 25.97 8.84
C ALA A 157 -2.91 25.15 8.59
N LEU A 158 -2.94 23.89 9.03
CA LEU A 158 -1.84 22.93 8.83
C LEU A 158 -2.39 21.61 8.31
N VAL A 159 -1.74 21.06 7.28
CA VAL A 159 -2.04 19.74 6.73
C VAL A 159 -0.85 18.82 6.90
N PHE A 160 -1.02 17.71 7.61
CA PHE A 160 -0.06 16.61 7.61
C PHE A 160 -0.35 15.68 6.42
N ALA A 161 0.43 15.83 5.36
CA ALA A 161 0.43 14.96 4.18
C ALA A 161 1.78 14.23 4.01
N CYS A 162 2.43 13.94 5.13
CA CYS A 162 3.81 13.47 5.24
C CYS A 162 4.00 11.97 4.90
N GLY A 163 2.90 11.23 4.67
CA GLY A 163 2.96 9.78 4.46
C GLY A 163 3.23 9.00 5.75
N GLY A 164 3.66 7.75 5.61
CA GLY A 164 3.94 6.83 6.71
C GLY A 164 5.43 6.69 7.03
N ALA A 165 5.91 5.44 7.18
CA ALA A 165 7.30 5.11 7.49
C ALA A 165 7.98 4.22 6.41
N ALA A 166 7.22 3.76 5.39
CA ALA A 166 7.72 2.86 4.38
C ALA A 166 8.53 3.56 3.29
N TYR A 167 9.61 2.92 2.84
CA TYR A 167 10.59 3.47 1.91
C TYR A 167 11.21 4.80 2.41
N PRO A 168 11.98 4.79 3.52
CA PRO A 168 12.61 6.00 4.08
C PRO A 168 13.45 6.77 3.04
N GLN A 169 14.10 6.05 2.13
CA GLN A 169 14.89 6.62 1.03
C GLN A 169 14.04 7.40 0.01
N LEU A 170 12.72 7.24 0.03
CA LEU A 170 11.77 8.00 -0.79
C LEU A 170 11.06 9.12 -0.01
N GLY A 171 11.54 9.43 1.21
CA GLY A 171 11.11 10.58 2.01
C GLY A 171 10.14 10.31 3.15
N THR A 172 9.62 9.09 3.28
CA THR A 172 8.67 8.71 4.33
C THR A 172 9.34 7.81 5.37
N ASP A 173 9.85 8.39 6.45
CA ASP A 173 10.62 7.70 7.49
C ASP A 173 9.91 7.65 8.86
N GLY A 174 8.66 8.07 8.92
CA GLY A 174 7.88 8.10 10.16
C GLY A 174 8.22 9.25 11.10
N SER A 175 9.18 10.11 10.78
CA SER A 175 9.61 11.22 11.66
C SER A 175 8.50 12.23 12.01
N ALA A 176 7.48 12.33 11.17
CA ALA A 176 6.33 13.19 11.43
C ALA A 176 5.41 12.67 12.54
N PHE A 177 5.40 11.37 12.83
CA PHE A 177 4.52 10.79 13.84
C PHE A 177 4.79 11.33 15.25
N ASP A 178 6.06 11.58 15.60
CA ASP A 178 6.40 12.18 16.91
C ASP A 178 5.95 13.65 17.00
N ILE A 179 5.93 14.36 15.87
CA ILE A 179 5.39 15.72 15.80
C ILE A 179 3.88 15.69 15.98
N ILE A 180 3.20 14.78 15.30
CA ILE A 180 1.75 14.60 15.38
C ILE A 180 1.31 14.23 16.81
N LYS A 181 2.01 13.33 17.49
CA LYS A 181 1.75 13.03 18.90
C LYS A 181 1.78 14.28 19.79
N LYS A 182 2.74 15.17 19.55
CA LYS A 182 2.87 16.43 20.30
C LYS A 182 1.72 17.41 20.04
N THR A 183 0.96 17.25 18.96
CA THR A 183 -0.29 18.00 18.74
C THR A 183 -1.50 17.43 19.49
N GLY A 184 -1.32 16.35 20.24
CA GLY A 184 -2.35 15.71 21.07
C GLY A 184 -3.09 14.55 20.39
N HIS A 185 -2.60 14.07 19.24
CA HIS A 185 -3.26 12.99 18.50
C HIS A 185 -2.69 11.61 18.85
N ALA A 186 -3.60 10.64 18.96
CA ALA A 186 -3.26 9.24 19.15
C ALA A 186 -2.80 8.60 17.84
N LEU A 187 -1.75 7.79 17.93
CA LEU A 187 -1.35 6.90 16.84
C LEU A 187 -1.74 5.47 17.18
N THR A 188 -2.25 4.75 16.19
CA THR A 188 -2.66 3.34 16.34
C THR A 188 -1.49 2.35 16.27
N GLY A 189 -0.27 2.87 16.15
CA GLY A 189 0.94 2.15 15.83
C GLY A 189 1.22 2.19 14.34
N VAL A 190 2.39 1.70 13.93
CA VAL A 190 2.80 1.67 12.52
C VAL A 190 3.53 0.37 12.24
N ALA A 191 3.13 -0.34 11.19
CA ALA A 191 3.72 -1.61 10.76
C ALA A 191 4.03 -1.59 9.25
N PRO A 192 5.07 -2.32 8.78
CA PRO A 192 5.34 -2.46 7.35
C PRO A 192 4.20 -3.20 6.64
N SER A 193 3.85 -2.79 5.43
CA SER A 193 2.77 -3.40 4.65
C SER A 193 3.08 -3.41 3.16
N ILE A 194 2.43 -4.28 2.41
CA ILE A 194 2.72 -4.58 0.99
C ILE A 194 4.22 -4.92 0.84
N CYS A 195 4.63 -5.98 1.50
CA CYS A 195 6.00 -6.47 1.52
C CYS A 195 6.04 -8.00 1.59
N ALA A 196 7.24 -8.57 1.42
CA ALA A 196 7.42 -10.01 1.50
C ALA A 196 7.24 -10.53 2.93
N LEU A 197 7.01 -11.83 3.05
CA LEU A 197 6.71 -12.56 4.26
C LEU A 197 7.86 -13.49 4.61
N GLU A 198 8.33 -13.44 5.86
CA GLU A 198 9.38 -14.33 6.36
C GLU A 198 8.77 -15.57 6.99
N THR A 199 9.28 -16.74 6.59
CA THR A 199 8.87 -18.04 7.09
C THR A 199 10.01 -18.69 7.89
N PRO A 200 9.75 -19.75 8.68
CA PRO A 200 10.81 -20.54 9.32
C PRO A 200 11.83 -21.04 8.29
N ALA A 201 13.11 -20.96 8.65
CA ALA A 201 14.19 -21.42 7.78
C ALA A 201 14.02 -22.91 7.42
N GLY A 202 14.21 -23.22 6.13
CA GLY A 202 14.02 -24.59 5.67
C GLY A 202 14.40 -24.79 4.19
N PRO A 203 14.16 -25.99 3.66
CA PRO A 203 14.51 -26.34 2.30
C PRO A 203 13.93 -25.40 1.22
N LEU A 204 12.73 -24.84 1.45
CA LEU A 204 12.09 -23.92 0.51
C LEU A 204 12.85 -22.58 0.34
N HIS A 205 13.64 -22.16 1.35
CA HIS A 205 14.49 -20.96 1.24
C HIS A 205 15.60 -21.09 0.19
N LYS A 206 15.95 -22.33 -0.20
CA LYS A 206 16.95 -22.60 -1.27
C LYS A 206 16.38 -22.42 -2.67
N LEU A 207 15.08 -22.13 -2.78
CA LEU A 207 14.37 -21.94 -4.05
C LEU A 207 14.32 -20.46 -4.48
N GLY A 208 15.18 -19.61 -3.94
CA GLY A 208 15.22 -18.18 -4.28
C GLY A 208 15.20 -17.93 -5.79
N GLY A 209 14.25 -17.11 -6.26
CA GLY A 209 14.02 -16.82 -7.66
C GLY A 209 13.00 -17.73 -8.36
N ILE A 210 12.61 -18.86 -7.80
CA ILE A 210 11.58 -19.73 -8.37
C ILE A 210 10.20 -19.11 -8.11
N LYS A 211 9.38 -19.08 -9.16
CA LYS A 211 8.01 -18.59 -9.16
C LYS A 211 7.06 -19.75 -9.38
N LEU A 212 5.95 -19.71 -8.66
CA LEU A 212 4.82 -20.64 -8.82
C LEU A 212 3.50 -19.88 -8.74
N GLU A 213 2.50 -20.37 -9.46
CA GLU A 213 1.12 -20.01 -9.18
C GLU A 213 0.65 -20.82 -7.96
N ALA A 214 0.17 -20.12 -6.93
CA ALA A 214 -0.31 -20.75 -5.71
C ALA A 214 -1.53 -20.01 -5.17
N ARG A 215 -2.38 -20.74 -4.43
CA ARG A 215 -3.47 -20.14 -3.69
C ARG A 215 -3.06 -19.96 -2.24
N LEU A 216 -3.08 -18.73 -1.77
CA LEU A 216 -2.82 -18.38 -0.37
C LEU A 216 -4.15 -18.22 0.36
N LYS A 217 -4.23 -18.82 1.56
CA LYS A 217 -5.38 -18.70 2.46
C LYS A 217 -4.95 -18.27 3.84
N TYR A 218 -5.62 -17.23 4.36
CA TYR A 218 -5.46 -16.75 5.72
C TYR A 218 -6.76 -16.10 6.20
N ARG A 219 -7.45 -16.72 7.15
CA ARG A 219 -8.79 -16.29 7.57
C ARG A 219 -9.74 -16.15 6.37
N ASP A 220 -10.34 -14.96 6.20
CA ASP A 220 -11.25 -14.64 5.09
C ASP A 220 -10.50 -14.27 3.80
N PHE A 221 -9.17 -14.16 3.85
CA PHE A 221 -8.35 -13.92 2.67
C PHE A 221 -8.11 -15.23 1.92
N GLU A 222 -8.53 -15.26 0.68
CA GLU A 222 -8.21 -16.34 -0.26
C GLU A 222 -7.94 -15.74 -1.64
N ARG A 223 -6.75 -16.02 -2.18
CA ARG A 223 -6.37 -15.53 -3.51
C ARG A 223 -5.42 -16.50 -4.20
N THR A 224 -5.65 -16.73 -5.49
CA THR A 224 -4.73 -17.42 -6.39
C THR A 224 -3.89 -16.39 -7.16
N GLY A 225 -2.60 -16.64 -7.29
CA GLY A 225 -1.67 -15.80 -8.04
C GLY A 225 -0.21 -16.22 -7.85
N GLU A 226 0.68 -15.54 -8.55
CA GLU A 226 2.12 -15.82 -8.49
C GLU A 226 2.69 -15.53 -7.10
N ILE A 227 3.42 -16.51 -6.56
CA ILE A 227 4.35 -16.35 -5.44
C ILE A 227 5.79 -16.51 -5.95
N LEU A 228 6.71 -15.84 -5.26
CA LEU A 228 8.16 -15.91 -5.50
C LEU A 228 8.82 -16.43 -4.24
N PHE A 229 9.56 -17.52 -4.33
CA PHE A 229 10.43 -17.97 -3.24
C PHE A 229 11.64 -17.06 -3.10
N THR A 230 12.04 -16.82 -1.86
CA THR A 230 13.21 -16.04 -1.48
C THR A 230 14.04 -16.81 -0.46
N ASP A 231 15.21 -16.33 -0.15
CA ASP A 231 16.10 -16.90 0.88
C ASP A 231 15.60 -16.69 2.32
N TYR A 232 14.49 -15.97 2.49
CA TYR A 232 13.86 -15.69 3.79
C TYR A 232 12.38 -16.12 3.87
N GLY A 233 11.77 -16.54 2.77
CA GLY A 233 10.36 -16.94 2.74
C GLY A 233 9.71 -16.73 1.39
N ILE A 234 8.57 -16.03 1.36
CA ILE A 234 7.79 -15.82 0.13
C ILE A 234 7.53 -14.34 -0.15
N SER A 235 7.57 -14.02 -1.45
CA SER A 235 7.25 -12.71 -2.02
C SER A 235 6.35 -12.92 -3.25
N GLY A 236 6.38 -11.98 -4.17
CA GLY A 236 5.53 -11.99 -5.38
C GLY A 236 4.18 -11.34 -5.14
N PRO A 237 3.42 -11.08 -6.22
CA PRO A 237 2.16 -10.34 -6.14
C PRO A 237 1.20 -10.91 -5.09
N ASN A 238 1.03 -12.25 -5.05
CA ASN A 238 0.06 -12.88 -4.14
C ASN A 238 0.45 -12.70 -2.65
N ALA A 239 1.73 -12.81 -2.31
CA ALA A 239 2.22 -12.54 -0.96
C ALA A 239 2.07 -11.06 -0.57
N LEU A 240 2.28 -10.12 -1.52
CA LEU A 240 2.09 -8.70 -1.29
C LEU A 240 0.63 -8.34 -1.00
N TYR A 241 -0.33 -9.01 -1.66
CA TYR A 241 -1.77 -8.85 -1.36
C TYR A 241 -2.13 -9.38 0.03
N LEU A 242 -1.52 -10.48 0.46
CA LEU A 242 -1.77 -11.08 1.77
C LEU A 242 -1.14 -10.26 2.91
N SER A 243 0.01 -9.63 2.66
CA SER A 243 0.86 -9.05 3.70
C SER A 243 0.17 -8.01 4.61
N PRO A 244 -0.78 -7.15 4.17
CA PRO A 244 -1.48 -6.23 5.06
C PRO A 244 -2.26 -6.94 6.18
N HIS A 245 -2.94 -8.04 5.86
CA HIS A 245 -3.69 -8.83 6.84
C HIS A 245 -2.76 -9.49 7.87
N VAL A 246 -1.66 -10.07 7.36
CA VAL A 246 -0.62 -10.69 8.17
C VAL A 246 0.07 -9.67 9.06
N SER A 247 0.46 -8.53 8.51
CA SER A 247 1.14 -7.46 9.23
C SER A 247 0.31 -6.94 10.41
N ARG A 248 -0.99 -6.69 10.19
CA ARG A 248 -1.91 -6.27 11.24
C ARG A 248 -1.95 -7.27 12.41
N ASP A 249 -2.04 -8.56 12.11
CA ASP A 249 -2.18 -9.58 13.14
C ASP A 249 -0.85 -9.86 13.86
N LEU A 250 0.28 -9.83 13.16
CA LEU A 250 1.61 -9.88 13.78
C LEU A 250 1.86 -8.67 14.69
N TYR A 251 1.46 -7.47 14.24
CA TYR A 251 1.55 -6.26 15.06
C TYR A 251 0.72 -6.37 16.35
N ALA A 252 -0.43 -7.04 16.28
CA ALA A 252 -1.26 -7.36 17.44
C ALA A 252 -0.71 -8.52 18.31
N GLY A 253 0.50 -9.02 18.06
CA GLY A 253 1.15 -10.08 18.79
C GLY A 253 0.56 -11.49 18.53
N LYS A 254 -0.22 -11.66 17.48
CA LYS A 254 -0.82 -12.96 17.15
C LYS A 254 0.16 -13.83 16.38
N LYS A 255 0.12 -15.14 16.62
CA LYS A 255 0.78 -16.10 15.74
C LYS A 255 -0.01 -16.20 14.42
N VAL A 256 0.70 -16.13 13.32
CA VAL A 256 0.12 -16.18 11.98
C VAL A 256 0.55 -17.46 11.28
N ARG A 257 -0.43 -18.21 10.81
CA ARG A 257 -0.22 -19.43 10.03
C ARG A 257 -0.99 -19.30 8.72
N VAL A 258 -0.32 -19.52 7.61
CA VAL A 258 -0.87 -19.40 6.24
C VAL A 258 -0.89 -20.78 5.60
N SER A 259 -2.01 -21.11 4.96
CA SER A 259 -2.13 -22.29 4.11
C SER A 259 -1.81 -21.91 2.65
N ILE A 260 -1.02 -22.74 2.01
CA ILE A 260 -0.58 -22.59 0.62
C ILE A 260 -1.03 -23.82 -0.17
N ASP A 261 -1.90 -23.61 -1.14
CA ASP A 261 -2.22 -24.59 -2.17
C ASP A 261 -1.28 -24.35 -3.35
N PHE A 262 -0.28 -25.19 -3.52
CA PHE A 262 0.66 -25.12 -4.63
C PHE A 262 0.08 -25.66 -5.94
N LEU A 263 -1.08 -26.29 -5.91
CA LEU A 263 -1.73 -26.90 -7.07
C LEU A 263 -3.16 -26.36 -7.24
N PRO A 264 -3.36 -25.05 -7.49
CA PRO A 264 -4.69 -24.46 -7.56
C PRO A 264 -5.48 -24.81 -8.81
N VAL A 265 -4.92 -25.63 -9.71
CA VAL A 265 -5.52 -26.00 -11.00
C VAL A 265 -6.53 -27.14 -10.81
N ALA A 266 -7.80 -26.87 -11.08
CA ALA A 266 -8.88 -27.85 -10.88
C ALA A 266 -8.78 -29.11 -11.77
N ALA A 267 -8.19 -28.99 -12.97
CA ALA A 267 -8.03 -30.12 -13.90
C ALA A 267 -7.08 -31.21 -13.40
N LEU A 268 -6.20 -30.90 -12.42
CA LEU A 268 -5.25 -31.82 -11.83
C LEU A 268 -5.73 -32.30 -10.45
N GLY A 269 -6.90 -32.95 -10.42
CA GLY A 269 -7.48 -33.53 -9.22
C GLY A 269 -6.69 -34.76 -8.73
N PRO A 270 -7.04 -35.29 -7.53
CA PRO A 270 -6.33 -36.45 -6.92
C PRO A 270 -6.34 -37.65 -7.87
N ASP A 271 -7.44 -37.92 -8.58
CA ASP A 271 -7.58 -39.04 -9.51
C ASP A 271 -6.61 -38.98 -10.67
N TYR A 272 -6.20 -37.76 -11.09
CA TYR A 272 -5.20 -37.59 -12.13
C TYR A 272 -3.86 -38.24 -11.78
N PHE A 273 -3.43 -38.11 -10.51
CA PHE A 273 -2.18 -38.65 -10.01
C PHE A 273 -2.32 -40.10 -9.55
N THR A 274 -3.40 -40.41 -8.82
CA THR A 274 -3.56 -41.77 -8.24
C THR A 274 -3.88 -42.81 -9.31
N SER A 275 -4.50 -42.46 -10.43
CA SER A 275 -4.72 -43.38 -11.55
C SER A 275 -3.44 -43.78 -12.30
N ARG A 276 -2.39 -42.96 -12.20
CA ARG A 276 -1.07 -43.19 -12.83
C ARG A 276 -0.10 -43.86 -11.88
N ALA A 277 -0.36 -43.80 -10.56
CA ALA A 277 0.46 -44.43 -9.55
C ALA A 277 0.15 -45.93 -9.45
N GLY A 278 1.21 -46.77 -9.35
CA GLY A 278 1.06 -48.23 -9.24
C GLY A 278 0.55 -48.92 -10.50
N GLY A 279 0.73 -48.26 -11.68
CA GLY A 279 0.49 -48.86 -12.99
C GLY A 279 1.68 -49.69 -13.49
N PRO A 280 1.62 -50.24 -14.73
CA PRO A 280 2.69 -51.03 -15.32
C PRO A 280 3.98 -50.18 -15.53
N ASP A 281 3.85 -48.87 -15.66
CA ASP A 281 4.97 -47.94 -15.68
C ASP A 281 5.33 -47.57 -14.25
N GLU A 282 6.44 -48.04 -13.77
CA GLU A 282 6.97 -47.79 -12.42
C GLU A 282 7.54 -46.37 -12.33
N TYR A 283 6.74 -45.41 -11.83
CA TYR A 283 7.23 -44.06 -11.60
C TYR A 283 7.70 -43.89 -10.15
N LEU A 284 8.81 -43.15 -9.98
CA LEU A 284 9.11 -42.58 -8.68
C LEU A 284 8.08 -41.49 -8.32
N ASN A 285 7.74 -41.38 -7.05
CA ASN A 285 6.77 -40.37 -6.57
C ASN A 285 7.14 -38.94 -7.00
N LEU A 286 8.43 -38.61 -7.09
CA LEU A 286 8.89 -37.33 -7.59
C LEU A 286 8.60 -37.15 -9.10
N ASP A 287 8.79 -38.22 -9.90
CA ASP A 287 8.58 -38.19 -11.36
C ASP A 287 7.11 -37.97 -11.71
N LEU A 288 6.18 -38.54 -10.91
CA LEU A 288 4.75 -38.37 -11.11
C LEU A 288 4.30 -36.90 -11.09
N PHE A 289 4.97 -36.07 -10.29
CA PHE A 289 4.67 -34.63 -10.17
C PHE A 289 5.60 -33.73 -10.98
N SER A 290 6.64 -34.26 -11.61
CA SER A 290 7.67 -33.47 -12.33
C SER A 290 7.16 -32.78 -13.60
N GLY A 291 6.03 -33.24 -14.15
CA GLY A 291 5.35 -32.57 -15.27
C GLY A 291 4.55 -31.33 -14.84
N VAL A 292 4.35 -31.12 -13.55
CA VAL A 292 3.59 -29.99 -12.99
C VAL A 292 4.51 -29.01 -12.27
N PHE A 293 5.54 -29.52 -11.61
CA PHE A 293 6.46 -28.72 -10.81
C PHE A 293 7.91 -28.89 -11.25
N ASN A 294 8.69 -27.83 -11.07
CA ASN A 294 10.14 -27.90 -11.18
C ASN A 294 10.70 -28.94 -10.18
N ARG A 295 11.65 -29.77 -10.63
CA ARG A 295 12.27 -30.83 -9.80
C ARG A 295 12.93 -30.28 -8.54
N ASP A 296 13.52 -29.08 -8.57
CA ASP A 296 14.15 -28.49 -7.39
C ASP A 296 13.10 -28.11 -6.33
N PHE A 297 11.95 -27.59 -6.77
CA PHE A 297 10.80 -27.38 -5.87
C PHE A 297 10.36 -28.70 -5.25
N LEU A 298 10.13 -29.73 -6.04
CA LEU A 298 9.68 -31.05 -5.52
C LEU A 298 10.67 -31.64 -4.52
N LYS A 299 11.97 -31.59 -4.78
CA LYS A 299 13.01 -32.07 -3.85
C LYS A 299 12.99 -31.29 -2.54
N ALA A 300 12.84 -29.96 -2.59
CA ALA A 300 12.75 -29.13 -1.41
C ALA A 300 11.44 -29.37 -0.65
N PHE A 301 10.33 -29.49 -1.38
CA PHE A 301 9.01 -29.78 -0.81
C PHE A 301 8.97 -31.16 -0.10
N PHE A 302 9.52 -32.19 -0.74
CA PHE A 302 9.62 -33.53 -0.14
C PHE A 302 10.40 -33.49 1.17
N ARG A 303 11.55 -32.78 1.19
CA ARG A 303 12.36 -32.65 2.42
C ARG A 303 11.60 -31.94 3.56
N VAL A 304 10.87 -30.87 3.25
CA VAL A 304 10.13 -30.12 4.29
C VAL A 304 8.88 -30.85 4.75
N SER A 305 8.27 -31.67 3.88
CA SER A 305 7.06 -32.45 4.16
C SER A 305 7.34 -33.87 4.65
N GLY A 306 8.63 -34.27 4.73
CA GLY A 306 9.04 -35.60 5.20
C GLY A 306 8.79 -36.75 4.20
N PHE A 307 8.59 -36.44 2.92
CA PHE A 307 8.48 -37.47 1.88
C PHE A 307 9.86 -37.99 1.47
N ILE A 308 9.93 -39.28 1.21
CA ILE A 308 11.14 -39.95 0.70
C ILE A 308 10.95 -40.28 -0.78
N LEU A 309 12.07 -40.45 -1.51
CA LEU A 309 12.04 -40.94 -2.89
C LEU A 309 11.81 -42.45 -2.88
N GLU A 310 10.68 -42.86 -3.38
CA GLU A 310 10.23 -44.26 -3.45
C GLU A 310 9.36 -44.48 -4.69
N MET A 311 9.12 -45.76 -5.01
CA MET A 311 8.13 -46.14 -6.02
C MET A 311 6.75 -45.62 -5.64
N CYS A 312 6.05 -44.96 -6.59
CA CYS A 312 4.83 -44.26 -6.29
C CYS A 312 3.63 -45.19 -6.20
N SER A 313 3.17 -45.45 -4.98
CA SER A 313 1.89 -46.09 -4.73
C SER A 313 0.74 -45.10 -4.83
N LYS A 314 -0.50 -45.60 -5.04
CA LYS A 314 -1.70 -44.75 -5.03
C LYS A 314 -1.85 -44.00 -3.71
N GLU A 315 -1.47 -44.62 -2.59
CA GLU A 315 -1.52 -44.01 -1.26
C GLU A 315 -0.49 -42.90 -1.12
N SER A 316 0.77 -43.12 -1.57
CA SER A 316 1.80 -42.07 -1.52
C SER A 316 1.45 -40.90 -2.45
N ALA A 317 0.92 -41.16 -3.65
CA ALA A 317 0.42 -40.11 -4.56
C ALA A 317 -0.67 -39.26 -3.90
N ALA A 318 -1.64 -39.88 -3.24
CA ALA A 318 -2.72 -39.17 -2.55
C ALA A 318 -2.21 -38.32 -1.38
N LYS A 319 -1.24 -38.83 -0.59
CA LYS A 319 -0.61 -38.10 0.52
C LYS A 319 0.15 -36.88 0.01
N ILE A 320 0.96 -37.02 -1.04
CA ILE A 320 1.73 -35.93 -1.65
C ILE A 320 0.79 -34.89 -2.20
N TYR A 321 -0.26 -35.31 -2.94
CA TYR A 321 -1.28 -34.41 -3.47
C TYR A 321 -1.91 -33.60 -2.34
N SER A 322 -2.37 -34.23 -1.27
CA SER A 322 -2.99 -33.56 -0.13
C SER A 322 -2.05 -32.54 0.53
N ALA A 323 -0.77 -32.90 0.65
CA ALA A 323 0.23 -31.98 1.21
C ALA A 323 0.52 -30.79 0.29
N LEU A 324 0.53 -30.97 -1.03
CA LEU A 324 0.64 -29.88 -2.01
C LEU A 324 -0.56 -28.95 -1.99
N LYS A 325 -1.76 -29.50 -1.73
CA LYS A 325 -3.02 -28.75 -1.64
C LYS A 325 -3.16 -27.94 -0.36
N ASN A 326 -2.49 -28.34 0.71
CA ASN A 326 -2.67 -27.72 2.03
C ASN A 326 -1.34 -27.68 2.80
N TYR A 327 -0.36 -27.01 2.22
CA TYR A 327 0.91 -26.78 2.92
C TYR A 327 0.75 -25.61 3.88
N GLU A 328 0.95 -25.87 5.17
CA GLU A 328 0.89 -24.85 6.20
C GLU A 328 2.27 -24.36 6.59
N THR A 329 2.43 -23.04 6.69
CA THR A 329 3.65 -22.42 7.22
C THR A 329 3.32 -21.29 8.17
N GLU A 330 4.16 -21.10 9.17
CA GLU A 330 4.11 -19.94 10.06
C GLU A 330 4.73 -18.73 9.34
N ILE A 331 4.15 -17.56 9.54
CA ILE A 331 4.79 -16.30 9.14
C ILE A 331 5.38 -15.68 10.40
N LEU A 332 6.70 -15.58 10.43
CA LEU A 332 7.45 -15.08 11.58
C LEU A 332 7.38 -13.56 11.69
N ARG A 333 7.50 -12.90 10.55
CA ARG A 333 7.42 -11.43 10.40
C ARG A 333 7.22 -11.04 8.95
N VAL A 334 6.90 -9.79 8.73
CA VAL A 334 6.93 -9.13 7.42
C VAL A 334 8.27 -8.43 7.22
N ARG A 335 8.68 -8.18 5.97
CA ARG A 335 9.94 -7.44 5.68
C ARG A 335 9.86 -6.01 6.21
N PRO A 336 11.01 -5.41 6.58
CA PRO A 336 11.08 -4.12 7.26
C PRO A 336 10.61 -2.96 6.37
N PHE A 337 10.43 -1.78 6.98
CA PHE A 337 9.99 -0.54 6.30
C PHE A 337 10.83 -0.16 5.08
N GLY A 338 12.12 -0.49 5.06
CA GLY A 338 13.00 -0.23 3.91
C GLY A 338 12.63 -1.01 2.64
N GLU A 339 11.85 -2.07 2.79
CA GLU A 339 11.41 -2.95 1.70
C GLU A 339 9.87 -2.95 1.54
N ALA A 340 9.15 -2.32 2.46
CA ALA A 340 7.70 -2.21 2.42
C ALA A 340 7.25 -1.06 1.51
N GLN A 341 6.20 -1.28 0.71
CA GLN A 341 5.71 -0.24 -0.20
C GLN A 341 4.90 0.83 0.53
N VAL A 342 4.18 0.45 1.59
CA VAL A 342 3.35 1.33 2.41
C VAL A 342 3.46 0.96 3.88
N SER A 343 3.01 1.88 4.75
CA SER A 343 2.81 1.64 6.17
C SER A 343 1.34 1.33 6.45
N LEU A 344 1.11 0.39 7.33
CA LEU A 344 -0.19 0.17 7.96
C LEU A 344 -0.20 0.91 9.30
N GLY A 345 -1.32 1.55 9.64
CA GLY A 345 -1.42 2.37 10.84
C GLY A 345 -1.10 3.85 10.61
N GLY A 346 -1.25 4.65 11.63
CA GLY A 346 -1.08 6.10 11.58
C GLY A 346 -1.93 6.83 12.60
N VAL A 347 -2.43 8.01 12.26
CA VAL A 347 -3.34 8.80 13.10
C VAL A 347 -4.68 8.06 13.22
N CYS A 348 -5.16 7.94 14.45
CA CYS A 348 -6.42 7.23 14.76
C CYS A 348 -7.59 7.86 14.00
N CYS A 349 -8.30 7.08 13.20
CA CYS A 349 -9.44 7.53 12.41
C CYS A 349 -10.55 8.17 13.24
N ALA A 350 -10.76 7.72 14.48
CA ALA A 350 -11.75 8.28 15.39
C ALA A 350 -11.51 9.78 15.73
N GLU A 351 -10.27 10.26 15.54
CA GLU A 351 -9.89 11.65 15.82
C GLU A 351 -9.97 12.57 14.59
N ILE A 352 -10.39 12.03 13.45
CA ILE A 352 -10.47 12.73 12.17
C ILE A 352 -11.92 12.77 11.70
N ASP A 353 -12.38 13.90 11.21
CA ASP A 353 -13.68 14.01 10.54
C ASP A 353 -13.57 13.45 9.11
N PRO A 354 -14.28 12.37 8.74
CA PRO A 354 -14.19 11.77 7.41
C PRO A 354 -14.73 12.66 6.28
N HIS A 355 -15.54 13.68 6.62
CA HIS A 355 -16.09 14.61 5.62
C HIS A 355 -15.08 15.67 5.21
N THR A 356 -14.26 16.15 6.16
CA THR A 356 -13.35 17.29 5.98
C THR A 356 -11.87 16.93 6.07
N LEU A 357 -11.54 15.77 6.67
CA LEU A 357 -10.20 15.36 7.09
C LEU A 357 -9.58 16.28 8.17
N GLU A 358 -10.41 17.11 8.80
CA GLU A 358 -10.01 17.96 9.92
C GLU A 358 -9.91 17.14 11.21
N SER A 359 -8.98 17.50 12.05
CA SER A 359 -8.89 16.97 13.42
C SER A 359 -10.16 17.33 14.22
N ARG A 360 -10.71 16.37 14.96
CA ARG A 360 -11.79 16.60 15.90
C ARG A 360 -11.37 17.35 17.17
N HIS A 361 -10.05 17.45 17.42
CA HIS A 361 -9.49 18.03 18.63
C HIS A 361 -8.84 19.40 18.39
N VAL A 362 -8.35 19.63 17.18
CA VAL A 362 -7.54 20.82 16.85
C VAL A 362 -8.09 21.44 15.58
N LYS A 363 -8.75 22.58 15.73
CA LYS A 363 -9.32 23.31 14.60
C LYS A 363 -8.24 23.71 13.58
N ASN A 364 -8.57 23.61 12.29
CA ASN A 364 -7.70 23.92 11.15
C ASN A 364 -6.44 23.02 11.05
N LEU A 365 -6.44 21.88 11.74
CA LEU A 365 -5.43 20.85 11.57
C LEU A 365 -6.02 19.69 10.75
N TYR A 366 -5.37 19.28 9.68
CA TYR A 366 -5.86 18.26 8.75
C TYR A 366 -4.85 17.14 8.57
N PHE A 367 -5.36 15.95 8.22
CA PHE A 367 -4.54 14.77 7.91
C PHE A 367 -4.92 14.23 6.54
N ALA A 368 -3.93 13.81 5.73
CA ALA A 368 -4.21 13.35 4.39
C ALA A 368 -3.23 12.28 3.87
N GLY A 369 -3.77 11.27 3.23
CA GLY A 369 -3.02 10.16 2.66
C GLY A 369 -2.58 9.14 3.70
N GLU A 370 -1.42 8.52 3.48
CA GLU A 370 -0.90 7.36 4.24
C GLU A 370 -0.59 7.66 5.73
N VAL A 371 -0.68 8.92 6.16
CA VAL A 371 -0.53 9.29 7.58
C VAL A 371 -1.73 8.86 8.43
N ILE A 372 -2.89 8.61 7.82
CA ILE A 372 -4.14 8.16 8.45
C ILE A 372 -4.10 6.64 8.59
N ASP A 373 -4.61 6.10 9.70
CA ASP A 373 -4.77 4.64 9.90
C ASP A 373 -5.89 4.07 9.02
N TYR A 374 -5.75 4.24 7.70
CA TYR A 374 -6.62 3.67 6.68
C TYR A 374 -5.79 3.44 5.43
N THR A 375 -5.32 2.22 5.24
CA THR A 375 -4.30 1.89 4.24
C THR A 375 -4.89 0.97 3.18
N GLY A 376 -4.75 1.35 1.92
CA GLY A 376 -5.10 0.50 0.79
C GLY A 376 -4.11 -0.65 0.62
N GLY A 377 -4.61 -1.81 0.20
CA GLY A 377 -3.82 -2.96 -0.18
C GLY A 377 -2.97 -2.73 -1.45
N CYS A 378 -2.36 -3.81 -1.95
CA CYS A 378 -1.69 -3.78 -3.24
C CYS A 378 -2.72 -3.61 -4.37
N GLY A 379 -2.50 -2.68 -5.33
CA GLY A 379 -3.44 -2.56 -6.45
C GLY A 379 -3.80 -1.14 -6.89
N GLY A 380 -3.10 -0.10 -6.43
CA GLY A 380 -3.35 1.31 -6.80
C GLY A 380 -4.20 2.09 -5.79
N TYR A 381 -4.73 1.42 -4.79
CA TYR A 381 -5.67 1.98 -3.81
C TYR A 381 -5.09 3.14 -3.00
N ASN A 382 -3.79 3.13 -2.66
CA ASN A 382 -3.16 4.18 -1.86
C ASN A 382 -2.97 5.51 -2.61
N ILE A 383 -2.71 5.47 -3.92
CA ILE A 383 -2.64 6.69 -4.74
C ILE A 383 -4.05 7.24 -4.97
N HIS A 384 -5.02 6.37 -5.21
CA HIS A 384 -6.44 6.76 -5.30
C HIS A 384 -6.90 7.46 -4.01
N GLN A 385 -6.66 6.85 -2.85
CA GLN A 385 -6.94 7.45 -1.55
C GLN A 385 -6.26 8.81 -1.37
N ALA A 386 -5.01 8.95 -1.77
CA ALA A 386 -4.28 10.21 -1.69
C ALA A 386 -4.91 11.31 -2.57
N ALA A 387 -5.45 10.96 -3.74
CA ALA A 387 -6.19 11.88 -4.60
C ALA A 387 -7.54 12.29 -3.98
N VAL A 388 -8.27 11.32 -3.40
CA VAL A 388 -9.53 11.61 -2.66
C VAL A 388 -9.27 12.51 -1.45
N CYS A 389 -8.21 12.25 -0.67
CA CYS A 389 -7.80 13.14 0.42
C CYS A 389 -7.53 14.55 -0.09
N ALA A 390 -6.82 14.67 -1.20
CA ALA A 390 -6.48 15.97 -1.80
C ALA A 390 -7.73 16.74 -2.24
N LYS A 391 -8.68 16.08 -2.89
CA LYS A 391 -9.97 16.67 -3.28
C LYS A 391 -10.75 17.13 -2.05
N THR A 392 -10.91 16.24 -1.05
CA THR A 392 -11.60 16.56 0.21
C THR A 392 -10.98 17.76 0.91
N LEU A 393 -9.65 17.86 0.96
CA LEU A 393 -8.95 19.00 1.54
C LEU A 393 -9.22 20.30 0.78
N CYS A 394 -9.23 20.28 -0.54
CA CYS A 394 -9.57 21.46 -1.33
C CYS A 394 -10.97 21.99 -0.98
N GLU A 395 -11.95 21.10 -0.92
CA GLU A 395 -13.33 21.43 -0.54
C GLU A 395 -13.41 21.99 0.90
N SER A 396 -12.73 21.34 1.82
CA SER A 396 -12.74 21.70 3.24
C SER A 396 -12.08 23.05 3.50
N LEU A 397 -10.90 23.28 2.92
CA LEU A 397 -10.18 24.56 3.07
C LEU A 397 -10.91 25.69 2.37
N ALA A 398 -11.52 25.46 1.19
CA ALA A 398 -12.35 26.44 0.52
C ALA A 398 -13.53 26.87 1.39
N ALA A 399 -14.22 25.92 2.01
CA ALA A 399 -15.32 26.19 2.93
C ALA A 399 -14.84 26.93 4.19
N ALA A 400 -13.76 26.48 4.82
CA ALA A 400 -13.21 27.05 6.05
C ALA A 400 -12.78 28.53 5.88
N PHE A 401 -12.24 28.87 4.70
CA PHE A 401 -11.78 30.22 4.39
C PHE A 401 -12.76 31.04 3.51
N GLY A 402 -14.00 30.58 3.33
CA GLY A 402 -15.06 31.31 2.63
C GLY A 402 -14.77 31.53 1.14
N ILE A 403 -14.02 30.64 0.52
CA ILE A 403 -13.65 30.76 -0.88
C ILE A 403 -14.73 30.13 -1.78
N LYS A 404 -15.33 30.95 -2.65
CA LYS A 404 -16.32 30.43 -3.62
C LYS A 404 -15.61 29.64 -4.73
N THR A 405 -16.09 28.44 -5.00
CA THR A 405 -15.63 27.60 -6.11
C THR A 405 -16.05 28.20 -7.45
N CYS A 406 -15.13 28.36 -8.37
CA CYS A 406 -15.42 28.73 -9.76
C CYS A 406 -15.32 27.46 -10.61
N GLY A 407 -16.44 26.73 -10.75
CA GLY A 407 -16.48 25.53 -11.58
C GLY A 407 -16.81 24.25 -10.82
N LYS A 408 -17.21 23.21 -11.55
CA LYS A 408 -17.39 21.86 -11.01
C LYS A 408 -16.00 21.29 -10.75
N MET A 409 -15.64 21.06 -9.47
CA MET A 409 -14.64 20.05 -9.14
C MET A 409 -15.28 18.70 -9.48
N VAL A 410 -14.91 18.15 -10.63
CA VAL A 410 -15.42 16.86 -11.14
C VAL A 410 -14.99 15.71 -10.25
#